data_30b40f00ff2e70281537c1fbf3d12b23
#
_entry.id   30b40f00ff2e70281537c1fbf3d12b23
#
_cell.length_a   1.000
_cell.length_b   1.000
_cell.length_c   1.000
_cell.angle_alpha   90.00
_cell.angle_beta   90.00
_cell.angle_gamma   90.00
#
_symmetry.space_group_name_H-M   'P 1'
#
loop_
_entity.id
_entity.type
_entity.pdbx_description
1 polymer ?
#
loop_
_entity_poly.entity_id
_entity_poly.type
_entity_poly.pdbx_seq_one_letter_code
_entity_poly.pdbx_strand_id
1 'polypeptide(L)'
;MTGLSDSFHRPINYLRISVTDRCNFNCRYCRPSDDTHYLNRKEVLSYEEIVTVVQAVAGLGVNKVRLTGGEPLVRRGLTRLVGMLAAIPGIDDLAMTTNGRLLSRFALRLKKAGLRRVNVSLDTLRPGRFAEITGRDDLNDVLRGLERAERVGLQPVKVNTVVMGGVNDDEVLDFGRLTIDRWNVRFIELMPFGRADGAQFVPVSHVVQVLSALGDMEPCFAKDGGGPAKYFRFPDAKGTVGFIGAVSEHFCFGCNRLRLTADGKLRPCLMGEEMVDLRPVLRSKAPLHEVREVILRAAALKPAGHLLAHGIGPQNATMSRIGG
;
A
#
# COMPACT_ATOMS: atom_id res chain seq x y z
N MET A 1 -13.32 25.18 -5.97
CA MET A 1 -13.42 23.94 -6.78
C MET A 1 -13.79 22.81 -5.85
N THR A 2 -14.91 22.15 -6.07
CA THR A 2 -15.29 20.94 -5.34
C THR A 2 -14.27 19.86 -5.65
N GLY A 3 -13.65 19.26 -4.60
CA GLY A 3 -12.65 18.21 -4.75
C GLY A 3 -13.23 16.95 -5.42
N LEU A 4 -12.34 16.03 -5.88
CA LEU A 4 -12.75 14.76 -6.47
C LEU A 4 -13.59 13.94 -5.47
N SER A 5 -14.76 13.48 -5.89
CA SER A 5 -15.64 12.60 -5.13
C SER A 5 -16.16 11.47 -6.00
N ASP A 6 -16.62 10.39 -5.40
CA ASP A 6 -17.31 9.31 -6.09
C ASP A 6 -18.84 9.53 -6.12
N SER A 7 -19.59 8.59 -6.71
CA SER A 7 -21.06 8.62 -6.81
C SER A 7 -21.78 8.54 -5.45
N PHE A 8 -21.07 8.23 -4.38
CA PHE A 8 -21.58 8.19 -3.00
C PHE A 8 -21.11 9.39 -2.17
N HIS A 9 -20.60 10.44 -2.84
CA HIS A 9 -20.10 11.67 -2.22
C HIS A 9 -18.91 11.48 -1.27
N ARG A 10 -18.18 10.34 -1.35
CA ARG A 10 -16.98 10.13 -0.57
C ARG A 10 -15.82 10.93 -1.20
N PRO A 11 -15.09 11.77 -0.44
CA PRO A 11 -13.98 12.53 -0.97
C PRO A 11 -12.84 11.59 -1.36
N ILE A 12 -12.30 11.75 -2.57
CA ILE A 12 -11.15 11.00 -3.07
C ILE A 12 -9.94 11.92 -3.09
N ASN A 13 -9.05 11.77 -2.11
CA ASN A 13 -7.86 12.60 -1.95
C ASN A 13 -6.55 11.80 -1.94
N TYR A 14 -6.60 10.52 -2.29
CA TYR A 14 -5.47 9.61 -2.18
C TYR A 14 -5.32 8.71 -3.42
N LEU A 15 -4.18 8.82 -4.13
CA LEU A 15 -3.82 7.97 -5.25
C LEU A 15 -2.70 6.99 -4.84
N ARG A 16 -2.92 5.70 -5.06
CA ARG A 16 -1.87 4.67 -4.98
C ARG A 16 -1.41 4.33 -6.39
N ILE A 17 -0.11 4.27 -6.60
CA ILE A 17 0.50 4.06 -7.92
C ILE A 17 1.39 2.82 -7.87
N SER A 18 1.02 1.78 -8.63
CA SER A 18 1.92 0.69 -8.93
C SER A 18 2.91 1.15 -10.00
N VAL A 19 4.17 1.27 -9.65
CA VAL A 19 5.19 1.71 -10.61
C VAL A 19 5.78 0.54 -11.41
N THR A 20 5.55 -0.69 -10.99
CA THR A 20 6.03 -1.92 -11.64
C THR A 20 5.26 -3.13 -11.10
N ASP A 21 5.11 -4.15 -11.91
CA ASP A 21 4.61 -5.47 -11.53
C ASP A 21 5.72 -6.41 -11.02
N ARG A 22 7.00 -6.03 -11.21
CA ARG A 22 8.16 -6.82 -10.81
C ARG A 22 8.43 -6.69 -9.32
N CYS A 23 8.82 -7.80 -8.68
CA CYS A 23 9.23 -7.86 -7.29
C CYS A 23 10.45 -8.76 -7.14
N ASN A 24 11.31 -8.45 -6.17
CA ASN A 24 12.45 -9.27 -5.79
C ASN A 24 12.13 -10.30 -4.69
N PHE A 25 10.87 -10.35 -4.20
CA PHE A 25 10.32 -11.42 -3.36
C PHE A 25 9.25 -12.21 -4.11
N ASN A 26 8.97 -13.42 -3.63
CA ASN A 26 7.93 -14.30 -4.15
C ASN A 26 6.97 -14.74 -3.04
N CYS A 27 6.36 -13.75 -2.34
CA CYS A 27 5.50 -14.02 -1.20
C CYS A 27 4.31 -14.90 -1.58
N ARG A 28 4.09 -15.97 -0.81
CA ARG A 28 3.11 -17.05 -1.09
C ARG A 28 1.69 -16.53 -1.27
N TYR A 29 1.25 -15.56 -0.47
CA TYR A 29 -0.09 -14.98 -0.55
C TYR A 29 -0.24 -13.90 -1.64
N CYS A 30 0.88 -13.35 -2.14
CA CYS A 30 0.85 -12.24 -3.10
C CYS A 30 0.90 -12.71 -4.56
N ARG A 31 1.57 -13.84 -4.84
CA ARG A 31 1.75 -14.41 -6.18
C ARG A 31 1.12 -15.78 -6.28
N PRO A 32 0.20 -15.98 -7.23
CA PRO A 32 -0.55 -17.24 -7.34
C PRO A 32 0.22 -18.40 -7.97
N SER A 33 1.27 -18.13 -8.77
CA SER A 33 2.03 -19.18 -9.50
C SER A 33 3.44 -18.74 -9.82
N ASP A 34 4.30 -19.71 -10.12
CA ASP A 34 5.67 -19.47 -10.61
C ASP A 34 5.67 -18.91 -12.04
N ASP A 35 4.56 -19.11 -12.78
CA ASP A 35 4.36 -18.62 -14.15
C ASP A 35 3.83 -17.17 -14.13
N THR A 36 4.67 -16.24 -13.69
CA THR A 36 4.32 -14.83 -13.64
C THR A 36 4.70 -14.14 -14.94
N HIS A 37 3.74 -13.94 -15.82
CA HIS A 37 3.91 -13.09 -16.99
C HIS A 37 4.01 -11.62 -16.55
N TYR A 38 5.22 -11.10 -16.59
CA TYR A 38 5.47 -9.68 -16.36
C TYR A 38 5.09 -8.84 -17.57
N LEU A 39 4.64 -7.63 -17.30
CA LEU A 39 4.40 -6.62 -18.33
C LEU A 39 5.68 -6.36 -19.14
N ASN A 40 5.52 -6.22 -20.45
CA ASN A 40 6.59 -5.74 -21.29
C ASN A 40 6.91 -4.27 -20.97
N ARG A 41 8.15 -3.85 -21.21
CA ARG A 41 8.58 -2.48 -20.92
C ARG A 41 7.70 -1.42 -21.60
N LYS A 42 7.16 -1.72 -22.80
CA LYS A 42 6.27 -0.81 -23.56
C LYS A 42 4.87 -0.72 -22.95
N GLU A 43 4.47 -1.67 -22.12
CA GLU A 43 3.15 -1.68 -21.48
C GLU A 43 3.18 -0.89 -20.17
N VAL A 44 4.32 -0.81 -19.50
CA VAL A 44 4.49 -0.09 -18.23
C VAL A 44 4.52 1.41 -18.52
N LEU A 45 3.77 2.19 -17.72
CA LEU A 45 3.78 3.66 -17.81
C LEU A 45 5.20 4.22 -17.61
N SER A 46 5.57 5.21 -18.43
CA SER A 46 6.77 6.02 -18.21
C SER A 46 6.64 6.88 -16.94
N TYR A 47 7.72 7.46 -16.47
CA TYR A 47 7.66 8.38 -15.33
C TYR A 47 6.94 9.68 -15.70
N GLU A 48 7.08 10.12 -16.91
CA GLU A 48 6.41 11.30 -17.48
C GLU A 48 4.88 11.07 -17.54
N GLU A 49 4.43 9.89 -17.98
CA GLU A 49 3.01 9.51 -17.96
C GLU A 49 2.45 9.49 -16.54
N ILE A 50 3.20 8.93 -15.57
CA ILE A 50 2.81 8.95 -14.14
C ILE A 50 2.69 10.38 -13.62
N VAL A 51 3.64 11.26 -13.96
CA VAL A 51 3.61 12.69 -13.57
C VAL A 51 2.37 13.37 -14.13
N THR A 52 2.03 13.14 -15.39
CA THR A 52 0.81 13.69 -16.02
C THR A 52 -0.45 13.25 -15.25
N VAL A 53 -0.56 11.97 -14.88
CA VAL A 53 -1.69 11.50 -14.06
C VAL A 53 -1.72 12.20 -12.70
N VAL A 54 -0.57 12.34 -12.03
CA VAL A 54 -0.52 12.99 -10.71
C VAL A 54 -0.84 14.47 -10.81
N GLN A 55 -0.40 15.18 -11.84
CA GLN A 55 -0.80 16.57 -12.10
C GLN A 55 -2.32 16.69 -12.34
N ALA A 56 -2.90 15.74 -13.09
CA ALA A 56 -4.34 15.71 -13.34
C ALA A 56 -5.13 15.54 -12.02
N VAL A 57 -4.78 14.56 -11.19
CA VAL A 57 -5.48 14.31 -9.92
C VAL A 57 -5.21 15.41 -8.89
N ALA A 58 -4.03 16.02 -8.86
CA ALA A 58 -3.72 17.15 -7.98
C ALA A 58 -4.64 18.35 -8.29
N GLY A 59 -4.88 18.63 -9.57
CA GLY A 59 -5.85 19.64 -9.99
C GLY A 59 -7.30 19.32 -9.65
N LEU A 60 -7.61 18.07 -9.27
CA LEU A 60 -8.91 17.61 -8.75
C LEU A 60 -8.94 17.51 -7.21
N GLY A 61 -7.89 17.96 -6.50
CA GLY A 61 -7.84 17.99 -5.04
C GLY A 61 -7.24 16.73 -4.38
N VAL A 62 -6.67 15.81 -5.15
CA VAL A 62 -5.89 14.69 -4.60
C VAL A 62 -4.54 15.23 -4.12
N ASN A 63 -4.26 15.09 -2.83
CA ASN A 63 -3.04 15.61 -2.20
C ASN A 63 -2.12 14.52 -1.62
N LYS A 64 -2.54 13.25 -1.69
CA LYS A 64 -1.78 12.12 -1.16
C LYS A 64 -1.42 11.14 -2.28
N VAL A 65 -0.14 10.82 -2.39
CA VAL A 65 0.37 9.84 -3.34
C VAL A 65 1.18 8.77 -2.62
N ARG A 66 0.92 7.51 -2.97
CA ARG A 66 1.72 6.40 -2.49
C ARG A 66 2.26 5.56 -3.62
N LEU A 67 3.57 5.48 -3.71
CA LEU A 67 4.25 4.59 -4.62
C LEU A 67 4.23 3.15 -4.07
N THR A 68 3.85 2.22 -4.93
CA THR A 68 3.81 0.80 -4.68
C THR A 68 4.23 0.05 -5.94
N GLY A 69 3.85 -1.21 -6.07
CA GLY A 69 4.06 -2.03 -7.24
C GLY A 69 4.05 -3.49 -6.85
N GLY A 70 4.85 -4.30 -7.53
CA GLY A 70 5.47 -5.44 -6.92
C GLY A 70 6.42 -4.91 -5.84
N GLU A 71 7.65 -4.58 -6.22
CA GLU A 71 8.54 -3.82 -5.34
C GLU A 71 9.01 -2.53 -6.05
N PRO A 72 8.65 -1.33 -5.56
CA PRO A 72 8.99 -0.09 -6.25
C PRO A 72 10.49 0.14 -6.38
N LEU A 73 11.30 -0.31 -5.42
CA LEU A 73 12.75 -0.09 -5.42
C LEU A 73 13.52 -0.91 -6.46
N VAL A 74 12.89 -1.89 -7.12
CA VAL A 74 13.52 -2.60 -8.26
C VAL A 74 13.43 -1.81 -9.56
N ARG A 75 12.52 -0.84 -9.65
CA ARG A 75 12.39 0.01 -10.84
C ARG A 75 13.52 1.02 -10.89
N ARG A 76 14.34 0.98 -11.96
CA ARG A 76 15.46 1.90 -12.15
C ARG A 76 14.99 3.35 -12.16
N GLY A 77 15.75 4.23 -11.49
CA GLY A 77 15.47 5.67 -11.49
C GLY A 77 14.29 6.10 -10.63
N LEU A 78 13.76 5.26 -9.73
CA LEU A 78 12.63 5.60 -8.86
C LEU A 78 12.85 6.91 -8.08
N THR A 79 14.07 7.18 -7.63
CA THR A 79 14.42 8.45 -6.96
C THR A 79 14.12 9.67 -7.83
N ARG A 80 14.31 9.58 -9.17
CA ARG A 80 13.95 10.65 -10.12
C ARG A 80 12.43 10.85 -10.11
N LEU A 81 11.64 9.77 -10.20
CA LEU A 81 10.18 9.87 -10.12
C LEU A 81 9.74 10.54 -8.81
N VAL A 82 10.32 10.14 -7.67
CA VAL A 82 10.01 10.77 -6.37
C VAL A 82 10.26 12.27 -6.43
N GLY A 83 11.38 12.73 -6.99
CA GLY A 83 11.67 14.16 -7.16
C GLY A 83 10.67 14.89 -8.06
N MET A 84 10.29 14.26 -9.18
CA MET A 84 9.29 14.82 -10.09
C MET A 84 7.92 14.97 -9.40
N LEU A 85 7.50 13.97 -8.63
CA LEU A 85 6.21 14.00 -7.92
C LEU A 85 6.20 14.97 -6.74
N ALA A 86 7.31 15.07 -6.01
CA ALA A 86 7.45 16.01 -4.88
C ALA A 86 7.42 17.48 -5.32
N ALA A 87 7.73 17.76 -6.59
CA ALA A 87 7.68 19.09 -7.17
C ALA A 87 6.27 19.50 -7.66
N ILE A 88 5.28 18.59 -7.65
CA ILE A 88 3.92 18.89 -8.12
C ILE A 88 3.19 19.68 -7.01
N PRO A 89 2.72 20.91 -7.29
CA PRO A 89 1.93 21.68 -6.33
C PRO A 89 0.66 20.94 -5.90
N GLY A 90 0.35 20.97 -4.60
CA GLY A 90 -0.82 20.30 -4.03
C GLY A 90 -0.58 18.85 -3.62
N ILE A 91 0.59 18.26 -3.87
CA ILE A 91 0.96 16.95 -3.34
C ILE A 91 1.67 17.13 -1.99
N ASP A 92 0.93 16.96 -0.91
CA ASP A 92 1.41 17.21 0.46
C ASP A 92 1.98 15.96 1.12
N ASP A 93 1.53 14.76 0.72
CA ASP A 93 1.90 13.50 1.35
C ASP A 93 2.36 12.49 0.28
N LEU A 94 3.66 12.48 0.02
CA LEU A 94 4.32 11.50 -0.85
C LEU A 94 4.95 10.40 -0.01
N ALA A 95 4.42 9.18 -0.15
CA ALA A 95 4.84 8.03 0.63
C ALA A 95 5.14 6.82 -0.27
N MET A 96 5.77 5.79 0.29
CA MET A 96 6.05 4.53 -0.41
C MET A 96 5.70 3.32 0.46
N THR A 97 5.21 2.26 -0.16
CA THR A 97 5.17 0.91 0.43
C THR A 97 6.23 0.06 -0.25
N THR A 98 7.05 -0.62 0.53
CA THR A 98 8.18 -1.42 0.06
C THR A 98 8.32 -2.69 0.91
N ASN A 99 8.91 -3.74 0.37
CA ASN A 99 9.31 -4.90 1.15
C ASN A 99 10.60 -4.66 1.99
N GLY A 100 11.19 -3.50 1.88
CA GLY A 100 12.30 -3.06 2.72
C GLY A 100 13.69 -3.57 2.33
N ARG A 101 13.84 -4.63 1.56
CA ARG A 101 15.13 -5.26 1.23
C ARG A 101 16.15 -4.27 0.67
N LEU A 102 15.75 -3.40 -0.23
CA LEU A 102 16.64 -2.42 -0.86
C LEU A 102 16.62 -1.04 -0.16
N LEU A 103 15.80 -0.88 0.88
CA LEU A 103 15.53 0.42 1.49
C LEU A 103 16.79 1.03 2.12
N SER A 104 17.65 0.24 2.77
CA SER A 104 18.90 0.74 3.38
C SER A 104 19.78 1.48 2.37
N ARG A 105 19.81 1.00 1.12
CA ARG A 105 20.61 1.57 0.01
C ARG A 105 20.00 2.87 -0.53
N PHE A 106 18.67 2.99 -0.54
CA PHE A 106 17.97 4.09 -1.22
C PHE A 106 17.41 5.15 -0.26
N ALA A 107 17.25 4.86 1.04
CA ALA A 107 16.52 5.70 1.99
C ALA A 107 16.97 7.18 1.98
N LEU A 108 18.28 7.45 2.05
CA LEU A 108 18.78 8.83 2.04
C LEU A 108 18.48 9.57 0.73
N ARG A 109 18.63 8.89 -0.42
CA ARG A 109 18.33 9.49 -1.73
C ARG A 109 16.84 9.77 -1.89
N LEU A 110 15.99 8.87 -1.43
CA LEU A 110 14.53 9.04 -1.43
C LEU A 110 14.10 10.20 -0.55
N LYS A 111 14.67 10.32 0.66
CA LYS A 111 14.42 11.46 1.56
C LYS A 111 14.81 12.79 0.92
N LYS A 112 16.01 12.87 0.34
CA LYS A 112 16.50 14.07 -0.36
C LYS A 112 15.64 14.41 -1.60
N ALA A 113 15.06 13.41 -2.26
CA ALA A 113 14.16 13.61 -3.39
C ALA A 113 12.73 14.05 -2.98
N GLY A 114 12.40 14.11 -1.69
CA GLY A 114 11.12 14.59 -1.19
C GLY A 114 10.17 13.49 -0.70
N LEU A 115 10.59 12.21 -0.63
CA LEU A 115 9.78 11.19 0.02
C LEU A 115 9.64 11.51 1.52
N ARG A 116 8.42 11.52 2.03
CA ARG A 116 8.17 11.87 3.43
C ARG A 116 8.31 10.69 4.38
N ARG A 117 7.71 9.54 4.03
CA ARG A 117 7.60 8.38 4.90
C ARG A 117 7.49 7.07 4.13
N VAL A 118 7.74 5.96 4.83
CA VAL A 118 7.65 4.61 4.26
C VAL A 118 6.77 3.70 5.10
N ASN A 119 6.11 2.77 4.40
CA ASN A 119 5.57 1.58 5.01
C ASN A 119 6.41 0.39 4.53
N VAL A 120 6.85 -0.44 5.45
CA VAL A 120 7.61 -1.64 5.14
C VAL A 120 6.74 -2.86 5.43
N SER A 121 6.61 -3.74 4.44
CA SER A 121 5.91 -5.01 4.62
C SER A 121 6.88 -6.02 5.24
N LEU A 122 6.49 -6.54 6.42
CA LEU A 122 7.27 -7.51 7.18
C LEU A 122 6.31 -8.41 7.96
N ASP A 123 6.19 -9.67 7.55
CA ASP A 123 5.17 -10.58 8.08
C ASP A 123 5.70 -11.49 9.19
N THR A 124 7.01 -11.52 9.43
CA THR A 124 7.64 -12.33 10.47
C THR A 124 8.98 -11.74 10.90
N LEU A 125 9.37 -11.99 12.15
CA LEU A 125 10.67 -11.63 12.73
C LEU A 125 11.62 -12.84 12.77
N ARG A 126 11.17 -14.02 12.31
CA ARG A 126 11.93 -15.27 12.35
C ARG A 126 12.56 -15.57 10.98
N PRO A 127 13.90 -15.71 10.87
CA PRO A 127 14.60 -15.89 9.57
C PRO A 127 14.07 -17.06 8.74
N GLY A 128 13.90 -18.24 9.34
CA GLY A 128 13.40 -19.42 8.62
C GLY A 128 12.00 -19.19 8.04
N ARG A 129 11.07 -18.66 8.85
CA ARG A 129 9.72 -18.32 8.42
C ARG A 129 9.71 -17.20 7.36
N PHE A 130 10.61 -16.23 7.48
CA PHE A 130 10.76 -15.19 6.47
C PHE A 130 11.14 -15.79 5.11
N ALA A 131 12.09 -16.74 5.10
CA ALA A 131 12.46 -17.45 3.87
C ALA A 131 11.28 -18.26 3.28
N GLU A 132 10.49 -18.93 4.13
CA GLU A 132 9.30 -19.68 3.71
C GLU A 132 8.21 -18.78 3.12
N ILE A 133 7.92 -17.62 3.74
CA ILE A 133 6.88 -16.70 3.27
C ILE A 133 7.32 -15.98 1.99
N THR A 134 8.57 -15.50 1.94
CA THR A 134 9.03 -14.57 0.88
C THR A 134 9.81 -15.24 -0.24
N GLY A 135 10.24 -16.48 -0.06
CA GLY A 135 11.16 -17.20 -0.96
C GLY A 135 12.60 -16.66 -0.92
N ARG A 136 12.99 -15.91 0.14
CA ARG A 136 14.31 -15.26 0.28
C ARG A 136 14.76 -15.22 1.74
N ASP A 137 16.05 -15.34 1.98
CA ASP A 137 16.68 -15.18 3.30
C ASP A 137 17.29 -13.77 3.46
N ASP A 138 16.45 -12.75 3.37
CA ASP A 138 16.86 -11.33 3.36
C ASP A 138 16.29 -10.54 4.56
N LEU A 139 15.86 -11.20 5.65
CA LEU A 139 15.27 -10.53 6.83
C LEU A 139 16.16 -9.42 7.38
N ASN A 140 17.45 -9.70 7.54
CA ASN A 140 18.42 -8.73 8.05
C ASN A 140 18.54 -7.48 7.15
N ASP A 141 18.36 -7.62 5.83
CA ASP A 141 18.33 -6.47 4.92
C ASP A 141 17.11 -5.60 5.16
N VAL A 142 15.95 -6.22 5.43
CA VAL A 142 14.72 -5.50 5.74
C VAL A 142 14.85 -4.74 7.05
N LEU A 143 15.37 -5.37 8.12
CA LEU A 143 15.59 -4.73 9.42
C LEU A 143 16.57 -3.55 9.30
N ARG A 144 17.69 -3.71 8.60
CA ARG A 144 18.60 -2.59 8.27
C ARG A 144 17.92 -1.49 7.48
N GLY A 145 16.98 -1.86 6.61
CA GLY A 145 16.15 -0.92 5.85
C GLY A 145 15.27 -0.06 6.75
N LEU A 146 14.58 -0.67 7.72
CA LEU A 146 13.75 0.00 8.73
C LEU A 146 14.58 1.00 9.54
N GLU A 147 15.70 0.54 10.09
CA GLU A 147 16.62 1.40 10.87
C GLU A 147 17.16 2.58 10.06
N ARG A 148 17.54 2.31 8.81
CA ARG A 148 18.05 3.37 7.95
C ARG A 148 16.98 4.39 7.61
N ALA A 149 15.75 3.95 7.33
CA ALA A 149 14.62 4.85 7.06
C ALA A 149 14.36 5.80 8.23
N GLU A 150 14.34 5.28 9.44
CA GLU A 150 14.18 6.06 10.66
C GLU A 150 15.33 7.08 10.83
N ARG A 151 16.58 6.62 10.74
CA ARG A 151 17.77 7.46 10.89
C ARG A 151 17.85 8.63 9.91
N VAL A 152 17.33 8.46 8.69
CA VAL A 152 17.31 9.54 7.67
C VAL A 152 16.03 10.38 7.72
N GLY A 153 15.12 10.11 8.65
CA GLY A 153 13.89 10.89 8.83
C GLY A 153 12.77 10.59 7.83
N LEU A 154 12.69 9.36 7.30
CA LEU A 154 11.52 8.87 6.55
C LEU A 154 10.41 8.44 7.52
N GLN A 155 9.90 9.37 8.31
CA GLN A 155 9.00 9.11 9.43
C GLN A 155 7.56 9.59 9.15
N PRO A 156 6.56 8.95 9.82
CA PRO A 156 6.71 7.76 10.65
C PRO A 156 7.00 6.51 9.82
N VAL A 157 7.91 5.66 10.31
CA VAL A 157 8.13 4.31 9.76
C VAL A 157 6.99 3.43 10.24
N LYS A 158 6.30 2.77 9.30
CA LYS A 158 5.21 1.85 9.59
C LYS A 158 5.54 0.45 9.09
N VAL A 159 5.47 -0.52 9.97
CA VAL A 159 5.55 -1.95 9.62
C VAL A 159 4.15 -2.45 9.33
N ASN A 160 3.96 -3.08 8.19
CA ASN A 160 2.72 -3.74 7.81
C ASN A 160 2.92 -5.25 7.92
N THR A 161 2.06 -5.91 8.66
CA THR A 161 2.09 -7.35 8.87
C THR A 161 0.75 -7.94 8.48
N VAL A 162 0.73 -8.82 7.50
CA VAL A 162 -0.45 -9.65 7.18
C VAL A 162 -0.46 -10.83 8.14
N VAL A 163 -1.52 -10.95 8.93
CA VAL A 163 -1.64 -12.04 9.89
C VAL A 163 -2.28 -13.24 9.21
N MET A 164 -1.62 -14.40 9.32
CA MET A 164 -2.03 -15.66 8.71
C MET A 164 -2.03 -16.77 9.77
N GLY A 165 -3.21 -17.36 10.03
CA GLY A 165 -3.40 -18.42 11.00
C GLY A 165 -2.53 -19.65 10.71
N GLY A 166 -1.88 -20.18 11.73
CA GLY A 166 -0.95 -21.30 11.64
C GLY A 166 0.36 -20.98 10.90
N VAL A 167 0.60 -19.72 10.54
CA VAL A 167 1.83 -19.30 9.84
C VAL A 167 2.63 -18.31 10.67
N ASN A 168 2.05 -17.16 11.05
CA ASN A 168 2.73 -16.09 11.80
C ASN A 168 1.86 -15.45 12.89
N ASP A 169 0.69 -15.98 13.15
CA ASP A 169 -0.23 -15.51 14.21
C ASP A 169 0.35 -15.65 15.62
N ASP A 170 1.30 -16.55 15.81
CA ASP A 170 2.07 -16.71 17.05
C ASP A 170 3.10 -15.57 17.29
N GLU A 171 3.37 -14.71 16.30
CA GLU A 171 4.26 -13.54 16.41
C GLU A 171 3.53 -12.21 16.70
N VAL A 172 2.20 -12.25 16.87
CA VAL A 172 1.39 -11.03 17.10
C VAL A 172 1.90 -10.24 18.31
N LEU A 173 2.25 -10.92 19.42
CA LEU A 173 2.81 -10.28 20.61
C LEU A 173 4.20 -9.67 20.36
N ASP A 174 5.04 -10.33 19.56
CA ASP A 174 6.37 -9.83 19.25
C ASP A 174 6.30 -8.56 18.42
N PHE A 175 5.40 -8.52 17.42
CA PHE A 175 5.11 -7.30 16.67
C PHE A 175 4.47 -6.21 17.55
N GLY A 176 3.61 -6.57 18.50
CA GLY A 176 3.04 -5.65 19.48
C GLY A 176 4.14 -4.97 20.32
N ARG A 177 5.11 -5.71 20.82
CA ARG A 177 6.27 -5.18 21.59
C ARG A 177 7.08 -4.16 20.79
N LEU A 178 7.22 -4.32 19.45
CA LEU A 178 7.91 -3.33 18.61
C LEU A 178 7.27 -1.94 18.70
N THR A 179 5.97 -1.85 19.03
CA THR A 179 5.29 -0.55 19.18
C THR A 179 5.62 0.13 20.49
N ILE A 180 5.89 -0.63 21.53
CA ILE A 180 6.29 -0.09 22.84
C ILE A 180 7.63 0.61 22.69
N ASP A 181 8.57 -0.03 22.02
CA ASP A 181 9.95 0.43 21.96
C ASP A 181 10.22 1.47 20.85
N ARG A 182 9.57 1.33 19.67
CA ARG A 182 10.08 2.06 18.51
C ARG A 182 9.09 2.38 17.39
N TRP A 183 8.47 1.37 16.74
CA TRP A 183 7.83 1.51 15.43
C TRP A 183 6.31 1.48 15.51
N ASN A 184 5.66 2.00 14.47
CA ASN A 184 4.23 1.80 14.29
C ASN A 184 4.00 0.48 13.56
N VAL A 185 3.22 -0.42 14.13
CA VAL A 185 2.87 -1.69 13.50
C VAL A 185 1.40 -1.66 13.07
N ARG A 186 1.12 -2.21 11.89
CA ARG A 186 -0.24 -2.39 11.40
C ARG A 186 -0.49 -3.84 11.06
N PHE A 187 -1.40 -4.43 11.77
CA PHE A 187 -1.92 -5.76 11.51
C PHE A 187 -3.01 -5.69 10.44
N ILE A 188 -2.88 -6.50 9.42
CA ILE A 188 -3.74 -6.50 8.23
C ILE A 188 -4.32 -7.89 8.08
N GLU A 189 -5.62 -7.98 7.91
CA GLU A 189 -6.27 -9.24 7.59
C GLU A 189 -5.82 -9.78 6.24
N LEU A 190 -5.64 -11.09 6.17
CA LEU A 190 -5.37 -11.79 4.91
C LEU A 190 -6.57 -11.58 3.98
N MET A 191 -6.30 -11.01 2.82
CA MET A 191 -7.32 -10.76 1.79
C MET A 191 -7.30 -11.88 0.76
N PRO A 192 -8.43 -12.22 0.13
CA PRO A 192 -8.53 -13.33 -0.82
C PRO A 192 -7.91 -12.98 -2.18
N PHE A 193 -6.59 -12.85 -2.22
CA PHE A 193 -5.81 -12.66 -3.44
C PHE A 193 -4.82 -13.81 -3.63
N GLY A 194 -4.53 -14.12 -4.87
CA GLY A 194 -3.50 -15.09 -5.19
C GLY A 194 -3.78 -16.49 -4.62
N ARG A 195 -2.85 -17.01 -3.85
CA ARG A 195 -2.95 -18.31 -3.14
C ARG A 195 -3.37 -18.13 -1.67
N ALA A 196 -4.01 -17.04 -1.32
CA ALA A 196 -4.51 -16.87 0.04
C ALA A 196 -5.53 -17.96 0.35
N ASP A 197 -5.23 -18.79 1.35
CA ASP A 197 -6.13 -19.82 1.84
C ASP A 197 -7.07 -19.21 2.89
N GLY A 198 -8.37 -19.33 2.65
CA GLY A 198 -9.38 -18.85 3.59
C GLY A 198 -9.28 -19.49 4.98
N ALA A 199 -8.72 -20.71 5.09
CA ALA A 199 -8.46 -21.37 6.37
C ALA A 199 -7.40 -20.65 7.22
N GLN A 200 -6.54 -19.82 6.60
CA GLN A 200 -5.53 -19.02 7.28
C GLN A 200 -6.03 -17.62 7.69
N PHE A 201 -7.31 -17.34 7.51
CA PHE A 201 -7.89 -16.04 7.87
C PHE A 201 -7.93 -15.85 9.38
N VAL A 202 -7.39 -14.73 9.86
CA VAL A 202 -7.42 -14.32 11.27
C VAL A 202 -8.11 -12.95 11.34
N PRO A 203 -9.27 -12.83 12.02
CA PRO A 203 -9.96 -11.55 12.14
C PRO A 203 -9.22 -10.59 13.07
N VAL A 204 -9.36 -9.29 12.82
CA VAL A 204 -8.76 -8.23 13.67
C VAL A 204 -9.15 -8.39 15.13
N SER A 205 -10.38 -8.80 15.45
CA SER A 205 -10.84 -9.03 16.83
C SER A 205 -9.96 -10.03 17.57
N HIS A 206 -9.52 -11.10 16.91
CA HIS A 206 -8.61 -12.07 17.51
C HIS A 206 -7.23 -11.45 17.77
N VAL A 207 -6.70 -10.67 16.82
CA VAL A 207 -5.41 -9.97 17.00
C VAL A 207 -5.46 -9.00 18.19
N VAL A 208 -6.57 -8.26 18.35
CA VAL A 208 -6.81 -7.37 19.50
C VAL A 208 -6.81 -8.17 20.81
N GLN A 209 -7.50 -9.32 20.84
CA GLN A 209 -7.54 -10.19 22.01
C GLN A 209 -6.14 -10.71 22.39
N VAL A 210 -5.34 -11.13 21.43
CA VAL A 210 -3.95 -11.57 21.70
C VAL A 210 -3.12 -10.41 22.27
N LEU A 211 -3.23 -9.21 21.68
CA LEU A 211 -2.47 -8.04 22.12
C LEU A 211 -2.85 -7.54 23.52
N SER A 212 -4.04 -7.84 24.02
CA SER A 212 -4.45 -7.48 25.41
C SER A 212 -3.54 -8.08 26.49
N ALA A 213 -2.80 -9.14 26.16
CA ALA A 213 -1.76 -9.68 27.05
C ALA A 213 -0.56 -8.72 27.27
N LEU A 214 -0.39 -7.68 26.45
CA LEU A 214 0.63 -6.63 26.63
C LEU A 214 0.10 -5.43 27.44
N GLY A 215 -1.18 -5.40 27.78
CA GLY A 215 -1.87 -4.33 28.49
C GLY A 215 -3.01 -3.72 27.67
N ASP A 216 -3.71 -2.77 28.26
CA ASP A 216 -4.81 -2.07 27.63
C ASP A 216 -4.31 -1.07 26.59
N MET A 217 -4.99 -1.04 25.44
CA MET A 217 -4.70 -0.10 24.36
C MET A 217 -5.74 1.01 24.30
N GLU A 218 -5.31 2.25 24.25
CA GLU A 218 -6.20 3.40 24.10
C GLU A 218 -6.34 3.79 22.61
N PRO A 219 -7.54 4.16 22.15
CA PRO A 219 -7.74 4.72 20.80
C PRO A 219 -6.88 5.97 20.60
N CYS A 220 -6.25 6.08 19.45
CA CYS A 220 -5.46 7.28 19.11
C CYS A 220 -5.64 7.68 17.65
N PHE A 221 -5.38 8.95 17.34
CA PHE A 221 -5.42 9.44 15.98
C PHE A 221 -4.10 9.17 15.25
N ALA A 222 -4.20 8.77 13.97
CA ALA A 222 -3.02 8.74 13.11
C ALA A 222 -2.51 10.16 12.88
N LYS A 223 -1.28 10.44 13.26
CA LYS A 223 -0.64 11.74 12.96
C LYS A 223 -0.53 12.02 11.46
N ASP A 224 -0.55 10.96 10.61
CA ASP A 224 -0.30 11.06 9.17
C ASP A 224 -1.07 10.00 8.37
N GLY A 225 -1.47 10.38 7.14
CA GLY A 225 -1.77 9.48 6.06
C GLY A 225 -3.22 9.18 5.74
N GLY A 226 -4.19 9.29 6.64
CA GLY A 226 -5.62 9.06 6.35
C GLY A 226 -5.90 7.73 5.64
N GLY A 227 -5.23 6.65 6.05
CA GLY A 227 -5.48 5.29 5.58
C GLY A 227 -6.60 4.61 6.36
N PRO A 228 -6.94 3.34 6.05
CA PRO A 228 -8.09 2.65 6.63
C PRO A 228 -7.84 2.08 8.03
N ALA A 229 -6.64 2.20 8.57
CA ALA A 229 -6.30 1.61 9.86
C ALA A 229 -6.97 2.38 11.00
N LYS A 230 -7.60 1.65 11.92
CA LYS A 230 -7.95 2.11 13.25
C LYS A 230 -6.70 2.03 14.13
N TYR A 231 -6.35 3.13 14.82
CA TYR A 231 -5.11 3.19 15.59
C TYR A 231 -5.37 3.19 17.08
N PHE A 232 -4.48 2.49 17.78
CA PHE A 232 -4.43 2.40 19.23
C PHE A 232 -2.98 2.55 19.70
N ARG A 233 -2.81 2.79 21.00
CA ARG A 233 -1.50 2.90 21.62
C ARG A 233 -1.52 2.27 23.01
N PHE A 234 -0.48 1.51 23.34
CA PHE A 234 -0.21 1.12 24.71
C PHE A 234 0.27 2.34 25.53
N PRO A 235 0.01 2.38 26.85
CA PRO A 235 0.60 3.39 27.73
C PRO A 235 2.11 3.45 27.51
N ASP A 236 2.65 4.67 27.48
CA ASP A 236 4.08 4.97 27.32
C ASP A 236 4.75 4.45 26.02
N ALA A 237 4.01 3.84 25.12
CA ALA A 237 4.55 3.35 23.86
C ALA A 237 4.97 4.49 22.92
N LYS A 238 6.15 4.32 22.29
CA LYS A 238 6.65 5.28 21.28
C LYS A 238 5.91 5.21 19.96
N GLY A 239 5.48 4.01 19.58
CA GLY A 239 4.74 3.73 18.35
C GLY A 239 3.24 3.56 18.57
N THR A 240 2.55 3.13 17.54
CA THR A 240 1.11 2.86 17.55
C THR A 240 0.82 1.49 16.96
N VAL A 241 -0.24 0.86 17.44
CA VAL A 241 -0.83 -0.33 16.85
C VAL A 241 -1.95 0.12 15.90
N GLY A 242 -1.96 -0.38 14.67
CA GLY A 242 -3.02 -0.12 13.72
C GLY A 242 -3.69 -1.42 13.27
N PHE A 243 -4.99 -1.41 13.07
CA PHE A 243 -5.74 -2.56 12.59
C PHE A 243 -6.40 -2.24 11.24
N ILE A 244 -6.28 -3.14 10.27
CA ILE A 244 -6.89 -3.03 8.96
C ILE A 244 -7.75 -4.27 8.74
N GLY A 245 -9.01 -4.20 9.19
CA GLY A 245 -10.03 -5.23 8.98
C GLY A 245 -10.63 -5.10 7.60
N ALA A 246 -9.91 -5.55 6.57
CA ALA A 246 -10.36 -5.40 5.20
C ALA A 246 -11.51 -6.36 4.83
N VAL A 247 -11.67 -7.43 5.60
CA VAL A 247 -12.66 -8.51 5.38
C VAL A 247 -13.73 -8.49 6.47
N SER A 248 -13.33 -8.52 7.76
CA SER A 248 -14.27 -8.59 8.89
C SER A 248 -14.89 -7.24 9.26
N GLU A 249 -14.14 -6.14 9.10
CA GLU A 249 -14.56 -4.79 9.49
C GLU A 249 -14.34 -3.80 8.35
N HIS A 250 -15.00 -4.02 7.22
CA HIS A 250 -14.77 -3.21 6.03
C HIS A 250 -15.01 -1.70 6.26
N PHE A 251 -14.15 -0.90 5.70
CA PHE A 251 -14.11 0.57 5.84
C PHE A 251 -14.51 1.28 4.54
N CYS A 252 -15.36 0.66 3.73
CA CYS A 252 -15.76 1.16 2.41
C CYS A 252 -16.46 2.51 2.46
N PHE A 253 -17.23 2.78 3.51
CA PHE A 253 -17.96 4.04 3.71
C PHE A 253 -17.04 5.27 3.79
N GLY A 254 -15.78 5.11 4.24
CA GLY A 254 -14.77 6.18 4.32
C GLY A 254 -13.64 6.04 3.30
N CYS A 255 -13.79 5.22 2.27
CA CYS A 255 -12.71 4.92 1.34
C CYS A 255 -12.42 6.07 0.37
N ASN A 256 -11.31 6.76 0.57
CA ASN A 256 -10.86 7.94 -0.17
C ASN A 256 -9.85 7.65 -1.28
N ARG A 257 -9.73 6.40 -1.77
CA ARG A 257 -8.60 5.97 -2.60
C ARG A 257 -8.99 5.63 -4.03
N LEU A 258 -8.09 5.95 -4.96
CA LEU A 258 -7.97 5.35 -6.29
C LEU A 258 -6.63 4.62 -6.42
N ARG A 259 -6.53 3.72 -7.38
CA ARG A 259 -5.30 2.96 -7.68
C ARG A 259 -4.97 3.01 -9.15
N LEU A 260 -3.73 3.37 -9.47
CA LEU A 260 -3.16 3.31 -10.81
C LEU A 260 -2.27 2.07 -10.90
N THR A 261 -2.57 1.18 -11.83
CA THR A 261 -1.74 0.01 -12.11
C THR A 261 -0.50 0.38 -12.92
N ALA A 262 0.50 -0.49 -12.95
CA ALA A 262 1.73 -0.25 -13.69
C ALA A 262 1.51 -0.12 -15.21
N ASP A 263 0.45 -0.74 -15.73
CA ASP A 263 0.03 -0.66 -17.14
C ASP A 263 -1.01 0.44 -17.41
N GLY A 264 -1.21 1.38 -16.48
CA GLY A 264 -2.00 2.59 -16.73
C GLY A 264 -3.51 2.45 -16.58
N LYS A 265 -3.99 1.40 -15.91
CA LYS A 265 -5.41 1.26 -15.60
C LYS A 265 -5.72 1.88 -14.25
N LEU A 266 -6.78 2.68 -14.18
CA LEU A 266 -7.27 3.28 -12.95
C LEU A 266 -8.37 2.41 -12.34
N ARG A 267 -8.12 1.86 -11.14
CA ARG A 267 -9.06 1.03 -10.38
C ARG A 267 -9.69 1.83 -9.26
N PRO A 268 -11.01 1.95 -9.20
CA PRO A 268 -11.71 2.64 -8.12
C PRO A 268 -11.74 1.85 -6.81
N CYS A 269 -11.74 0.51 -6.89
CA CYS A 269 -11.75 -0.38 -5.73
C CYS A 269 -10.66 -1.44 -5.81
N LEU A 270 -10.08 -1.83 -4.66
CA LEU A 270 -9.11 -2.93 -4.59
C LEU A 270 -9.75 -4.26 -4.94
N MET A 271 -10.95 -4.50 -4.41
CA MET A 271 -11.68 -5.76 -4.50
C MET A 271 -12.63 -5.81 -5.72
N GLY A 272 -12.82 -4.69 -6.43
CA GLY A 272 -13.64 -4.65 -7.64
C GLY A 272 -12.83 -4.98 -8.88
N GLU A 273 -13.51 -5.36 -9.96
CA GLU A 273 -12.87 -5.64 -11.26
C GLU A 273 -12.89 -4.44 -12.21
N GLU A 274 -13.73 -3.45 -11.93
CA GLU A 274 -13.87 -2.23 -12.73
C GLU A 274 -12.54 -1.48 -12.86
N MET A 275 -12.20 -1.15 -14.09
CA MET A 275 -10.98 -0.42 -14.44
C MET A 275 -11.22 0.49 -15.64
N VAL A 276 -10.54 1.64 -15.67
CA VAL A 276 -10.54 2.56 -16.80
C VAL A 276 -9.11 2.71 -17.32
N ASP A 277 -8.88 2.47 -18.60
CA ASP A 277 -7.55 2.59 -19.22
C ASP A 277 -7.21 4.06 -19.51
N LEU A 278 -6.14 4.57 -18.89
CA LEU A 278 -5.61 5.91 -19.09
C LEU A 278 -4.57 5.98 -20.23
N ARG A 279 -4.05 4.83 -20.71
CA ARG A 279 -2.97 4.84 -21.72
C ARG A 279 -3.33 5.55 -23.02
N PRO A 280 -4.55 5.40 -23.59
CA PRO A 280 -4.88 6.08 -24.83
C PRO A 280 -4.68 7.59 -24.74
N VAL A 281 -5.25 8.23 -23.70
CA VAL A 281 -5.14 9.69 -23.51
C VAL A 281 -3.73 10.14 -23.10
N LEU A 282 -2.97 9.29 -22.39
CA LEU A 282 -1.59 9.60 -22.03
C LEU A 282 -0.66 9.52 -23.25
N ARG A 283 -0.82 8.52 -24.11
CA ARG A 283 0.04 8.27 -25.26
C ARG A 283 -0.26 9.15 -26.46
N SER A 284 -1.50 9.60 -26.58
CA SER A 284 -1.86 10.64 -27.55
C SER A 284 -1.34 12.02 -27.13
N LYS A 285 -0.77 12.16 -25.92
CA LYS A 285 -0.38 13.44 -25.32
C LYS A 285 -1.56 14.41 -25.24
N ALA A 286 -2.74 13.88 -24.93
CA ALA A 286 -3.95 14.66 -24.78
C ALA A 286 -3.77 15.76 -23.72
N PRO A 287 -4.46 16.88 -23.83
CA PRO A 287 -4.41 17.95 -22.85
C PRO A 287 -4.91 17.46 -21.48
N LEU A 288 -4.46 18.10 -20.41
CA LEU A 288 -4.66 17.63 -19.02
C LEU A 288 -6.14 17.55 -18.63
N HIS A 289 -7.03 18.34 -19.27
CA HIS A 289 -8.46 18.28 -19.00
C HIS A 289 -9.08 16.94 -19.47
N GLU A 290 -8.66 16.40 -20.62
CA GLU A 290 -9.14 15.09 -21.10
C GLU A 290 -8.68 13.96 -20.16
N VAL A 291 -7.44 14.02 -19.64
CA VAL A 291 -6.98 13.06 -18.63
C VAL A 291 -7.84 13.15 -17.36
N ARG A 292 -8.24 14.38 -16.94
CA ARG A 292 -9.15 14.58 -15.80
C ARG A 292 -10.53 13.97 -16.04
N GLU A 293 -11.08 14.10 -17.23
CA GLU A 293 -12.38 13.50 -17.57
C GLU A 293 -12.36 11.96 -17.43
N VAL A 294 -11.29 11.32 -17.88
CA VAL A 294 -11.13 9.86 -17.70
C VAL A 294 -11.02 9.49 -16.22
N ILE A 295 -10.33 10.30 -15.41
CA ILE A 295 -10.23 10.10 -13.96
C ILE A 295 -11.59 10.27 -13.28
N LEU A 296 -12.37 11.27 -13.65
CA LEU A 296 -13.73 11.50 -13.13
C LEU A 296 -14.64 10.30 -13.42
N ARG A 297 -14.59 9.77 -14.64
CA ARG A 297 -15.33 8.54 -15.00
C ARG A 297 -14.93 7.36 -14.14
N ALA A 298 -13.63 7.16 -13.89
CA ALA A 298 -13.16 6.10 -13.03
C ALA A 298 -13.60 6.29 -11.56
N ALA A 299 -13.62 7.52 -11.07
CA ALA A 299 -14.10 7.83 -9.73
C ALA A 299 -15.61 7.51 -9.58
N ALA A 300 -16.40 7.81 -10.60
CA ALA A 300 -17.84 7.51 -10.62
C ALA A 300 -18.16 6.00 -10.57
N LEU A 301 -17.26 5.14 -11.08
CA LEU A 301 -17.38 3.68 -11.04
C LEU A 301 -17.05 3.08 -9.66
N LYS A 302 -16.66 3.91 -8.67
CA LYS A 302 -16.32 3.39 -7.34
C LYS A 302 -17.54 2.84 -6.65
N PRO A 303 -17.54 1.52 -6.23
CA PRO A 303 -18.72 0.90 -5.61
C PRO A 303 -18.96 1.43 -4.19
N ALA A 304 -20.17 1.31 -3.69
CA ALA A 304 -20.52 1.60 -2.29
C ALA A 304 -19.65 0.80 -1.31
N GLY A 305 -19.48 -0.50 -1.60
CA GLY A 305 -18.66 -1.42 -0.84
C GLY A 305 -18.15 -2.57 -1.71
N HIS A 306 -17.23 -3.37 -1.19
CA HIS A 306 -16.87 -4.62 -1.82
C HIS A 306 -17.90 -5.72 -1.47
N LEU A 307 -17.93 -6.77 -2.29
CA LEU A 307 -18.90 -7.86 -2.17
C LEU A 307 -18.29 -9.14 -1.60
N LEU A 308 -17.19 -9.05 -0.83
CA LEU A 308 -16.52 -10.22 -0.24
C LEU A 308 -17.44 -11.02 0.68
N ALA A 309 -18.33 -10.34 1.42
CA ALA A 309 -19.32 -11.01 2.26
C ALA A 309 -20.30 -11.89 1.45
N HIS A 310 -20.44 -11.65 0.15
CA HIS A 310 -21.22 -12.44 -0.78
C HIS A 310 -20.40 -13.44 -1.59
N GLY A 311 -19.13 -13.67 -1.19
CA GLY A 311 -18.20 -14.54 -1.93
C GLY A 311 -17.69 -13.97 -3.26
N ILE A 312 -18.00 -12.71 -3.56
CA ILE A 312 -17.56 -12.04 -4.79
C ILE A 312 -16.28 -11.26 -4.50
N GLY A 313 -15.18 -11.77 -5.02
CA GLY A 313 -13.85 -11.14 -4.92
C GLY A 313 -13.14 -11.11 -6.27
N PRO A 314 -11.98 -10.46 -6.35
CA PRO A 314 -11.21 -10.36 -7.59
C PRO A 314 -10.70 -11.73 -8.04
N GLN A 315 -11.21 -12.22 -9.18
CA GLN A 315 -10.88 -13.56 -9.68
C GLN A 315 -9.52 -13.64 -10.37
N ASN A 316 -9.06 -12.56 -11.02
CA ASN A 316 -7.85 -12.55 -11.85
C ASN A 316 -6.82 -11.50 -11.42
N ALA A 317 -6.94 -10.96 -10.23
CA ALA A 317 -6.10 -9.89 -9.77
C ALA A 317 -5.03 -10.40 -8.79
N THR A 318 -3.78 -10.05 -9.04
CA THR A 318 -2.68 -10.29 -8.12
C THR A 318 -2.29 -8.99 -7.42
N MET A 319 -1.96 -9.05 -6.14
CA MET A 319 -1.56 -7.86 -5.37
C MET A 319 -0.35 -7.16 -5.99
N SER A 320 0.57 -7.89 -6.62
CA SER A 320 1.75 -7.33 -7.30
C SER A 320 1.40 -6.47 -8.52
N ARG A 321 0.29 -6.74 -9.21
CA ARG A 321 -0.17 -5.92 -10.35
C ARG A 321 -0.97 -4.71 -9.92
N ILE A 322 -1.79 -4.85 -8.87
CA ILE A 322 -2.70 -3.79 -8.40
C ILE A 322 -1.97 -2.75 -7.54
N GLY A 323 -0.85 -3.12 -6.95
CA GLY A 323 -0.12 -2.28 -6.00
C GLY A 323 -0.74 -2.34 -4.61
N GLY A 324 -0.46 -3.41 -3.91
CA GLY A 324 -0.91 -3.72 -2.54
C GLY A 324 -0.46 -2.71 -1.48
#